data_ea3eed6a5fe52692b9855ba4fa9bcfee
#
_entry.id   ea3eed6a5fe52692b9855ba4fa9bcfee
#
_cell.length_a   1.000
_cell.length_b   1.000
_cell.length_c   1.000
_cell.angle_alpha   90.00
_cell.angle_beta   90.00
_cell.angle_gamma   90.00
#
_symmetry.space_group_name_H-M   'P 1'
#
loop_
_entity.id
_entity.type
_entity.pdbx_description
1 polymer ?
#
loop_
_entity_poly.entity_id
_entity_poly.type
_entity_poly.pdbx_seq_one_letter_code
_entity_poly.pdbx_strand_id
1 'polypeptide(L)'
;TVCRPSRLSLWTGKHMGHTPISSNANYHFKPEDVTVAELLKTAGYRTGGVGKWAMGGVGTGGFPLKNGFDFWMGYLDQGQAHNYYPSHLWLNENKFPLAGNVISKHPGSRGRVASEKVTWSHPVMTEQALSFVRGCKDQPFLLHVHWTIPHANNEGGRVYGDGMEVPDYGPYEKRDWKNTSKGQAAMVTWMDRDVGRLLDLLRELKIDHRTLVVFTSDNGPHSEGGHKHEVFDANGPLRGFKRDLYEGGIRVPTIAWWPG
;
A
#
# COMPACT_ATOMS: atom_id res chain seq x y z
N THR A 1 -6.02 11.91 -9.71
CA THR A 1 -6.15 10.89 -8.69
C THR A 1 -4.98 10.86 -7.74
N VAL A 2 -5.23 10.64 -6.46
CA VAL A 2 -4.22 10.54 -5.40
C VAL A 2 -4.73 9.60 -4.31
N CYS A 3 -3.84 9.16 -3.43
CA CYS A 3 -4.05 8.09 -2.45
C CYS A 3 -5.38 8.12 -1.69
N ARG A 4 -5.68 9.19 -0.94
CA ARG A 4 -6.80 9.17 0.00
C ARG A 4 -8.17 9.12 -0.69
N PRO A 5 -8.46 9.91 -1.74
CA PRO A 5 -9.73 9.79 -2.46
C PRO A 5 -9.92 8.43 -3.14
N SER A 6 -8.87 7.89 -3.78
CA SER A 6 -8.94 6.57 -4.42
C SER A 6 -9.21 5.46 -3.39
N ARG A 7 -8.57 5.55 -2.23
CA ARG A 7 -8.82 4.62 -1.11
C ARG A 7 -10.23 4.72 -0.58
N LEU A 8 -10.73 5.94 -0.37
CA LEU A 8 -12.10 6.17 0.08
C LEU A 8 -13.11 5.57 -0.91
N SER A 9 -12.90 5.78 -2.21
CA SER A 9 -13.73 5.18 -3.26
C SER A 9 -13.68 3.65 -3.22
N LEU A 10 -12.50 3.07 -3.08
CA LEU A 10 -12.34 1.61 -2.99
C LEU A 10 -13.04 1.02 -1.77
N TRP A 11 -12.90 1.65 -0.61
CA TRP A 11 -13.51 1.16 0.64
C TRP A 11 -15.03 1.25 0.63
N THR A 12 -15.59 2.34 0.05
CA THR A 12 -17.02 2.65 0.15
C THR A 12 -17.82 2.35 -1.11
N GLY A 13 -17.17 2.01 -2.23
CA GLY A 13 -17.84 1.83 -3.52
C GLY A 13 -18.39 3.14 -4.14
N LYS A 14 -18.11 4.29 -3.51
CA LYS A 14 -18.57 5.60 -4.00
C LYS A 14 -17.49 6.24 -4.88
N HIS A 15 -17.83 6.65 -6.09
CA HIS A 15 -16.88 7.40 -6.92
C HIS A 15 -16.59 8.79 -6.35
N MET A 16 -15.49 9.40 -6.74
CA MET A 16 -14.96 10.64 -6.15
C MET A 16 -15.92 11.84 -6.18
N GLY A 17 -16.88 11.87 -7.10
CA GLY A 17 -17.94 12.90 -7.15
C GLY A 17 -18.97 12.78 -6.03
N HIS A 18 -19.04 11.65 -5.33
CA HIS A 18 -19.95 11.35 -4.22
C HIS A 18 -19.20 11.12 -2.89
N THR A 19 -17.90 11.36 -2.86
CA THR A 19 -17.12 11.28 -1.63
C THR A 19 -16.86 12.68 -1.05
N PRO A 20 -16.68 12.81 0.28
CA PRO A 20 -16.48 14.11 0.92
C PRO A 20 -15.12 14.76 0.63
N ILE A 21 -14.20 14.04 -0.01
CA ILE A 21 -12.87 14.55 -0.35
C ILE A 21 -12.47 14.19 -1.78
N SER A 22 -11.84 15.15 -2.46
CA SER A 22 -11.25 14.99 -3.81
C SER A 22 -9.71 15.13 -3.80
N SER A 23 -9.10 15.31 -2.63
CA SER A 23 -7.66 15.48 -2.44
C SER A 23 -7.15 14.67 -1.25
N ASN A 24 -5.84 14.73 -0.96
CA ASN A 24 -5.27 14.15 0.27
C ASN A 24 -5.58 14.97 1.53
N ALA A 25 -6.70 15.70 1.55
CA ALA A 25 -7.20 16.38 2.75
C ALA A 25 -7.37 15.39 3.91
N ASN A 26 -7.25 15.88 5.14
CA ASN A 26 -7.45 15.03 6.30
C ASN A 26 -8.91 14.59 6.38
N TYR A 27 -9.12 13.30 6.39
CA TYR A 27 -10.43 12.66 6.51
C TYR A 27 -10.31 11.39 7.33
N HIS A 28 -11.22 11.22 8.27
CA HIS A 28 -11.41 9.98 8.99
C HIS A 28 -12.80 9.46 8.69
N PHE A 29 -12.95 8.15 8.56
CA PHE A 29 -14.27 7.55 8.41
C PHE A 29 -15.20 7.97 9.54
N LYS A 30 -16.44 8.22 9.16
CA LYS A 30 -17.55 8.55 10.02
C LYS A 30 -18.53 7.38 10.09
N PRO A 31 -19.45 7.36 11.06
CA PRO A 31 -20.42 6.28 11.19
C PRO A 31 -21.28 6.01 9.94
N GLU A 32 -21.49 7.04 9.11
CA GLU A 32 -22.24 6.94 7.85
C GLU A 32 -21.43 6.36 6.67
N ASP A 33 -20.13 6.21 6.81
CA ASP A 33 -19.24 5.64 5.77
C ASP A 33 -19.21 4.12 5.89
N VAL A 34 -20.12 3.45 5.23
CA VAL A 34 -20.16 1.99 5.18
C VAL A 34 -19.09 1.47 4.23
N THR A 35 -18.28 0.53 4.70
CA THR A 35 -17.20 -0.08 3.94
C THR A 35 -17.58 -1.45 3.37
N VAL A 36 -16.89 -1.86 2.31
CA VAL A 36 -17.02 -3.22 1.77
C VAL A 36 -16.65 -4.29 2.80
N ALA A 37 -15.74 -4.00 3.72
CA ALA A 37 -15.37 -4.92 4.80
C ALA A 37 -16.52 -5.13 5.78
N GLU A 38 -17.25 -4.07 6.15
CA GLU A 38 -18.45 -4.19 7.00
C GLU A 38 -19.52 -5.02 6.31
N LEU A 39 -19.80 -4.77 5.03
CA LEU A 39 -20.80 -5.53 4.27
C LEU A 39 -20.44 -7.03 4.19
N LEU A 40 -19.20 -7.36 3.85
CA LEU A 40 -18.77 -8.75 3.75
C LEU A 40 -18.71 -9.44 5.12
N LYS A 41 -18.40 -8.70 6.17
CA LYS A 41 -18.47 -9.22 7.54
C LYS A 41 -19.88 -9.65 7.93
N THR A 42 -20.94 -8.91 7.51
CA THR A 42 -22.33 -9.34 7.73
C THR A 42 -22.69 -10.61 6.96
N ALA A 43 -21.96 -10.89 5.87
CA ALA A 43 -22.10 -12.13 5.09
C ALA A 43 -21.20 -13.27 5.63
N GLY A 44 -20.60 -13.13 6.80
CA GLY A 44 -19.80 -14.17 7.45
C GLY A 44 -18.33 -14.25 6.97
N TYR A 45 -17.85 -13.25 6.24
CA TYR A 45 -16.45 -13.20 5.84
C TYR A 45 -15.54 -12.81 7.01
N ARG A 46 -14.40 -13.49 7.13
CA ARG A 46 -13.27 -13.02 7.93
C ARG A 46 -12.57 -11.90 7.16
N THR A 47 -12.38 -10.74 7.78
CA THR A 47 -11.89 -9.56 7.09
C THR A 47 -10.51 -9.15 7.59
N GLY A 48 -9.57 -8.97 6.67
CA GLY A 48 -8.20 -8.56 6.98
C GLY A 48 -7.68 -7.50 6.04
N GLY A 49 -6.71 -6.75 6.53
CA GLY A 49 -6.00 -5.79 5.71
C GLY A 49 -4.53 -5.63 6.12
N VAL A 50 -3.66 -5.41 5.15
CA VAL A 50 -2.26 -5.06 5.38
C VAL A 50 -1.87 -3.83 4.57
N GLY A 51 -0.89 -3.08 5.07
CA GLY A 51 -0.33 -1.92 4.36
C GLY A 51 -0.91 -0.58 4.81
N LYS A 52 -1.18 0.31 3.88
CA LYS A 52 -1.60 1.68 4.15
C LYS A 52 -3.11 1.79 4.34
N TRP A 53 -3.55 2.33 5.48
CA TRP A 53 -4.95 2.64 5.78
C TRP A 53 -5.35 4.07 5.39
N ALA A 54 -4.88 5.06 6.12
CA ALA A 54 -5.06 6.50 5.90
C ALA A 54 -6.47 7.08 6.16
N MET A 55 -7.38 6.34 6.81
CA MET A 55 -8.78 6.75 7.08
C MET A 55 -9.08 6.95 8.57
N GLY A 56 -8.05 6.96 9.41
CA GLY A 56 -8.14 7.16 10.86
C GLY A 56 -7.24 6.23 11.64
N GLY A 57 -6.87 6.63 12.84
CA GLY A 57 -5.97 5.89 13.72
C GLY A 57 -6.65 5.33 14.96
N VAL A 58 -5.86 4.73 15.83
CA VAL A 58 -6.30 4.25 17.14
C VAL A 58 -7.02 5.36 17.90
N GLY A 59 -8.15 5.05 18.52
CA GLY A 59 -8.98 5.99 19.26
C GLY A 59 -9.94 6.83 18.41
N THR A 60 -9.85 6.78 17.07
CA THR A 60 -10.80 7.48 16.19
C THR A 60 -11.92 6.57 15.68
N GLY A 61 -13.00 7.15 15.15
CA GLY A 61 -14.05 6.40 14.45
C GLY A 61 -13.55 5.71 13.19
N GLY A 62 -12.56 6.28 12.52
CA GLY A 62 -11.96 5.75 11.30
C GLY A 62 -10.91 4.65 11.49
N PHE A 63 -10.77 4.08 12.68
CA PHE A 63 -9.84 2.97 12.93
C PHE A 63 -10.28 1.70 12.18
N PRO A 64 -9.38 0.91 11.53
CA PRO A 64 -9.77 -0.22 10.69
C PRO A 64 -10.73 -1.20 11.34
N LEU A 65 -10.48 -1.58 12.61
CA LEU A 65 -11.29 -2.56 13.32
C LEU A 65 -12.72 -2.06 13.64
N LYS A 66 -12.93 -0.74 13.61
CA LYS A 66 -14.25 -0.12 13.72
C LYS A 66 -14.99 0.01 12.39
N ASN A 67 -14.28 -0.28 11.29
CA ASN A 67 -14.78 -0.16 9.92
C ASN A 67 -14.73 -1.52 9.20
N GLY A 68 -15.12 -2.58 9.93
CA GLY A 68 -15.38 -3.90 9.40
C GLY A 68 -14.17 -4.85 9.33
N PHE A 69 -12.97 -4.44 9.70
CA PHE A 69 -11.81 -5.34 9.70
C PHE A 69 -11.68 -6.11 11.02
N ASP A 70 -11.39 -7.40 10.95
CA ASP A 70 -11.03 -8.25 12.09
C ASP A 70 -9.53 -8.23 12.38
N PHE A 71 -8.74 -7.88 11.35
CA PHE A 71 -7.29 -7.87 11.39
C PHE A 71 -6.74 -6.72 10.56
N TRP A 72 -5.77 -6.01 11.10
CA TRP A 72 -5.01 -5.00 10.38
C TRP A 72 -3.53 -5.04 10.75
N MET A 73 -2.65 -5.04 9.73
CA MET A 73 -1.20 -4.88 9.92
C MET A 73 -0.65 -3.84 8.97
N GLY A 74 -0.09 -2.74 9.49
CA GLY A 74 0.52 -1.73 8.62
C GLY A 74 0.48 -0.32 9.17
N TYR A 75 0.32 0.64 8.27
CA TYR A 75 0.31 2.06 8.57
C TYR A 75 -1.12 2.58 8.74
N LEU A 76 -1.38 3.29 9.82
CA LEU A 76 -2.65 3.98 10.01
C LEU A 76 -2.62 5.40 9.43
N ASP A 77 -1.46 6.08 9.51
CA ASP A 77 -1.29 7.46 9.04
C ASP A 77 -0.86 7.54 7.57
N GLN A 78 -1.42 8.51 6.86
CA GLN A 78 -1.16 8.76 5.44
C GLN A 78 0.32 9.06 5.16
N GLY A 79 0.95 9.88 5.97
CA GLY A 79 2.31 10.34 5.74
C GLY A 79 3.36 9.39 6.29
N GLN A 80 3.08 8.69 7.40
CA GLN A 80 3.99 7.65 7.89
C GLN A 80 4.13 6.50 6.91
N ALA A 81 3.11 6.24 6.09
CA ALA A 81 3.16 5.23 5.03
C ALA A 81 4.14 5.56 3.89
N HIS A 82 4.78 6.72 3.89
CA HIS A 82 5.90 7.03 3.00
C HIS A 82 7.23 6.45 3.51
N ASN A 83 7.36 6.21 4.82
CA ASN A 83 8.59 5.70 5.43
C ASN A 83 8.64 4.18 5.36
N TYR A 84 9.60 3.63 4.64
CA TYR A 84 9.80 2.19 4.50
C TYR A 84 10.56 1.55 5.67
N TYR A 85 11.17 2.38 6.52
CA TYR A 85 11.89 1.97 7.73
C TYR A 85 11.35 2.71 8.97
N PRO A 86 10.02 2.61 9.25
CA PRO A 86 9.44 3.26 10.42
C PRO A 86 9.91 2.56 11.70
N SER A 87 9.79 3.23 12.84
CA SER A 87 10.07 2.62 14.15
C SER A 87 9.09 1.50 14.51
N HIS A 88 7.88 1.56 13.96
CA HIS A 88 6.84 0.55 14.17
C HIS A 88 5.79 0.57 13.06
N LEU A 89 5.10 -0.54 12.90
CA LEU A 89 3.81 -0.65 12.26
C LEU A 89 2.72 -0.81 13.34
N TRP A 90 1.49 -0.92 12.91
CA TRP A 90 0.36 -1.22 13.78
C TRP A 90 -0.11 -2.65 13.50
N LEU A 91 -0.18 -3.47 14.54
CA LEU A 91 -0.86 -4.75 14.54
C LEU A 91 -2.15 -4.57 15.35
N ASN A 92 -3.25 -4.42 14.67
CA ASN A 92 -4.50 -3.98 15.27
C ASN A 92 -4.28 -2.68 16.08
N GLU A 93 -4.60 -2.65 17.37
CA GLU A 93 -4.44 -1.50 18.26
C GLU A 93 -3.02 -1.34 18.82
N ASN A 94 -2.15 -2.32 18.62
CA ASN A 94 -0.85 -2.37 19.24
C ASN A 94 0.26 -1.94 18.28
N LYS A 95 1.26 -1.24 18.79
CA LYS A 95 2.47 -0.97 18.05
C LYS A 95 3.29 -2.24 17.88
N PHE A 96 3.62 -2.57 16.65
CA PHE A 96 4.53 -3.65 16.30
C PHE A 96 5.91 -3.04 15.94
N PRO A 97 6.90 -3.12 16.84
CA PRO A 97 8.18 -2.46 16.63
C PRO A 97 8.96 -3.07 15.46
N LEU A 98 9.62 -2.24 14.67
CA LEU A 98 10.58 -2.64 13.65
C LEU A 98 12.00 -2.38 14.18
N ALA A 99 12.64 -3.42 14.65
CA ALA A 99 13.93 -3.32 15.33
C ALA A 99 15.02 -2.71 14.45
N GLY A 100 15.89 -1.92 15.07
CA GLY A 100 17.07 -1.32 14.45
C GLY A 100 16.80 -0.06 13.62
N ASN A 101 15.56 0.30 13.38
CA ASN A 101 15.24 1.53 12.68
C ASN A 101 15.31 2.74 13.61
N VAL A 102 16.05 3.77 13.23
CA VAL A 102 16.14 5.05 13.97
C VAL A 102 15.55 6.16 13.13
N ILE A 103 14.58 6.88 13.66
CA ILE A 103 13.93 7.97 12.94
C ILE A 103 14.83 9.21 12.93
N SER A 104 15.01 9.80 11.76
CA SER A 104 15.83 10.99 11.54
C SER A 104 15.29 12.20 12.33
N LYS A 105 16.22 12.90 12.98
CA LYS A 105 15.93 14.18 13.66
C LYS A 105 15.96 15.40 12.73
N HIS A 106 16.27 15.20 11.45
CA HIS A 106 16.28 16.29 10.46
C HIS A 106 14.90 16.95 10.36
N PRO A 107 14.74 18.26 10.47
CA PRO A 107 13.43 18.93 10.48
C PRO A 107 12.57 18.62 9.25
N GLY A 108 13.19 18.50 8.06
CA GLY A 108 12.50 18.14 6.81
C GLY A 108 11.97 16.71 6.77
N SER A 109 12.43 15.82 7.65
CA SER A 109 11.97 14.43 7.74
C SER A 109 10.53 14.33 8.27
N ARG A 110 10.09 15.28 9.07
CA ARG A 110 8.77 15.27 9.72
C ARG A 110 8.47 13.96 10.48
N GLY A 111 9.50 13.27 10.98
CA GLY A 111 9.37 11.96 11.61
C GLY A 111 9.04 10.80 10.64
N ARG A 112 9.22 11.02 9.33
CA ARG A 112 8.85 10.07 8.26
C ARG A 112 10.03 9.56 7.44
N VAL A 113 11.24 9.69 7.98
CA VAL A 113 12.47 9.20 7.35
C VAL A 113 13.32 8.55 8.41
N ALA A 114 13.92 7.41 8.11
CA ALA A 114 14.89 6.78 8.99
C ALA A 114 16.32 7.28 8.70
N SER A 115 17.10 7.54 9.74
CA SER A 115 18.55 7.75 9.67
C SER A 115 19.33 6.43 9.75
N GLU A 116 18.78 5.43 10.46
CA GLU A 116 19.27 4.05 10.42
C GLU A 116 18.17 3.14 9.90
N LYS A 117 18.51 2.30 8.92
CA LYS A 117 17.57 1.50 8.11
C LYS A 117 17.96 0.03 8.23
N VAL A 118 17.29 -0.71 9.10
CA VAL A 118 17.56 -2.13 9.35
C VAL A 118 16.41 -3.01 8.92
N THR A 119 15.20 -2.73 9.43
CA THR A 119 14.01 -3.54 9.15
C THR A 119 13.10 -2.84 8.15
N TRP A 120 13.10 -3.34 6.90
CA TRP A 120 12.20 -2.87 5.85
C TRP A 120 10.78 -3.36 6.09
N SER A 121 9.79 -2.47 6.02
CA SER A 121 8.40 -2.75 6.41
C SER A 121 7.66 -3.69 5.44
N HIS A 122 8.04 -3.71 4.15
CA HIS A 122 7.30 -4.46 3.13
C HIS A 122 7.26 -5.97 3.39
N PRO A 123 8.38 -6.68 3.64
CA PRO A 123 8.33 -8.11 3.95
C PRO A 123 7.50 -8.42 5.19
N VAL A 124 7.55 -7.56 6.20
CA VAL A 124 6.80 -7.76 7.44
C VAL A 124 5.29 -7.77 7.16
N MET A 125 4.81 -6.83 6.33
CA MET A 125 3.40 -6.78 5.92
C MET A 125 3.03 -7.98 5.03
N THR A 126 3.91 -8.41 4.13
CA THR A 126 3.69 -9.57 3.26
C THR A 126 3.55 -10.86 4.07
N GLU A 127 4.42 -11.11 5.06
CA GLU A 127 4.31 -12.29 5.92
C GLU A 127 2.99 -12.32 6.70
N GLN A 128 2.49 -11.16 7.13
CA GLN A 128 1.20 -11.07 7.81
C GLN A 128 0.03 -11.34 6.86
N ALA A 129 0.12 -10.90 5.59
CA ALA A 129 -0.88 -11.23 4.57
C ALA A 129 -0.94 -12.74 4.32
N LEU A 130 0.22 -13.40 4.14
CA LEU A 130 0.31 -14.85 3.96
C LEU A 130 -0.22 -15.61 5.19
N SER A 131 0.14 -15.16 6.38
CA SER A 131 -0.35 -15.75 7.64
C SER A 131 -1.86 -15.64 7.77
N PHE A 132 -2.45 -14.49 7.41
CA PHE A 132 -3.90 -14.30 7.40
C PHE A 132 -4.59 -15.29 6.47
N VAL A 133 -4.10 -15.45 5.23
CA VAL A 133 -4.66 -16.40 4.26
C VAL A 133 -4.62 -17.83 4.80
N ARG A 134 -3.48 -18.26 5.38
CA ARG A 134 -3.37 -19.59 6.01
C ARG A 134 -4.39 -19.80 7.13
N GLY A 135 -4.60 -18.77 7.96
CA GLY A 135 -5.56 -18.80 9.06
C GLY A 135 -7.03 -18.80 8.63
N CYS A 136 -7.32 -18.45 7.37
CA CYS A 136 -8.69 -18.33 6.84
C CYS A 136 -9.04 -19.37 5.77
N LYS A 137 -8.19 -20.37 5.53
CA LYS A 137 -8.36 -21.34 4.43
C LYS A 137 -9.69 -22.09 4.41
N ASP A 138 -10.32 -22.27 5.58
CA ASP A 138 -11.54 -23.07 5.77
C ASP A 138 -12.81 -22.21 5.87
N GLN A 139 -12.72 -20.89 5.67
CA GLN A 139 -13.85 -19.96 5.77
C GLN A 139 -13.76 -18.88 4.69
N PRO A 140 -14.87 -18.24 4.30
CA PRO A 140 -14.79 -17.10 3.39
C PRO A 140 -14.00 -15.95 4.02
N PHE A 141 -13.17 -15.28 3.21
CA PHE A 141 -12.39 -14.15 3.68
C PHE A 141 -12.31 -13.03 2.66
N LEU A 142 -12.12 -11.82 3.17
CA LEU A 142 -11.68 -10.65 2.45
C LEU A 142 -10.28 -10.29 2.93
N LEU A 143 -9.32 -10.18 2.03
CA LEU A 143 -8.00 -9.62 2.35
C LEU A 143 -7.69 -8.44 1.45
N HIS A 144 -7.52 -7.27 2.02
CA HIS A 144 -6.99 -6.10 1.34
C HIS A 144 -5.48 -5.99 1.53
N VAL A 145 -4.72 -6.05 0.44
CA VAL A 145 -3.26 -5.90 0.43
C VAL A 145 -2.93 -4.53 -0.16
N HIS A 146 -2.67 -3.57 0.69
CA HIS A 146 -2.38 -2.17 0.33
C HIS A 146 -0.91 -1.85 0.54
N TRP A 147 -0.03 -2.60 -0.12
CA TRP A 147 1.40 -2.32 -0.09
C TRP A 147 1.70 -0.87 -0.47
N THR A 148 2.71 -0.30 0.15
CA THR A 148 3.13 1.07 -0.11
C THR A 148 4.08 1.18 -1.29
N ILE A 149 4.78 0.11 -1.65
CA ILE A 149 5.59 0.08 -2.86
C ILE A 149 4.70 0.05 -4.11
N PRO A 150 5.11 0.70 -5.20
CA PRO A 150 6.36 1.44 -5.43
C PRO A 150 6.26 2.95 -5.18
N HIS A 151 5.50 3.42 -4.19
CA HIS A 151 5.41 4.83 -3.83
C HIS A 151 6.76 5.38 -3.34
N ALA A 152 7.05 6.65 -3.55
CA ALA A 152 8.25 7.27 -3.02
C ALA A 152 8.11 7.67 -1.54
N ASN A 153 9.17 7.57 -0.75
CA ASN A 153 9.30 8.36 0.46
C ASN A 153 9.57 9.83 0.08
N ASN A 154 8.52 10.64 0.02
CA ASN A 154 8.62 12.04 -0.40
C ASN A 154 9.50 12.87 0.53
N GLU A 155 9.45 12.58 1.81
CA GLU A 155 10.28 13.22 2.82
C GLU A 155 11.74 12.79 2.69
N GLY A 156 12.01 11.51 2.42
CA GLY A 156 13.35 10.99 2.11
C GLY A 156 13.94 11.62 0.85
N GLY A 157 13.14 11.74 -0.20
CA GLY A 157 13.54 12.42 -1.42
C GLY A 157 13.93 13.88 -1.20
N ARG A 158 13.22 14.61 -0.32
CA ARG A 158 13.56 16.02 0.01
C ARG A 158 14.80 16.15 0.88
N VAL A 159 15.02 15.23 1.81
CA VAL A 159 16.11 15.32 2.78
C VAL A 159 17.40 14.75 2.23
N TYR A 160 17.32 13.65 1.49
CA TYR A 160 18.50 12.88 1.07
C TYR A 160 18.61 12.73 -0.46
N GLY A 161 17.67 13.28 -1.25
CA GLY A 161 17.67 13.20 -2.70
C GLY A 161 17.18 11.86 -3.26
N ASP A 162 16.96 10.87 -2.41
CA ASP A 162 16.45 9.54 -2.79
C ASP A 162 15.31 9.11 -1.87
N GLY A 163 14.12 8.93 -2.45
CA GLY A 163 12.93 8.46 -1.78
C GLY A 163 12.52 7.04 -2.22
N MET A 164 13.32 6.38 -3.07
CA MET A 164 13.04 5.03 -3.56
C MET A 164 13.80 4.01 -2.70
N GLU A 165 13.44 3.95 -1.42
CA GLU A 165 14.18 3.27 -0.36
C GLU A 165 13.92 1.76 -0.37
N VAL A 166 14.92 1.00 -0.78
CA VAL A 166 14.92 -0.48 -0.78
C VAL A 166 16.15 -1.01 -0.03
N PRO A 167 16.13 -2.25 0.47
CA PRO A 167 17.30 -2.84 1.12
C PRO A 167 18.46 -3.08 0.15
N ASP A 168 18.16 -3.43 -1.10
CA ASP A 168 19.12 -3.61 -2.20
C ASP A 168 18.42 -3.42 -3.54
N TYR A 169 19.21 -3.22 -4.60
CA TYR A 169 18.66 -3.06 -5.95
C TYR A 169 18.51 -4.39 -6.71
N GLY A 170 18.91 -5.53 -6.12
CA GLY A 170 18.80 -6.85 -6.72
C GLY A 170 19.40 -6.92 -8.13
N PRO A 171 18.64 -7.37 -9.15
CA PRO A 171 19.17 -7.51 -10.51
C PRO A 171 19.52 -6.17 -11.19
N TYR A 172 19.18 -5.05 -10.57
CA TYR A 172 19.42 -3.71 -11.11
C TYR A 172 20.68 -3.05 -10.57
N GLU A 173 21.42 -3.69 -9.65
CA GLU A 173 22.62 -3.14 -9.00
C GLU A 173 23.63 -2.61 -10.02
N LYS A 174 23.92 -3.38 -11.07
CA LYS A 174 24.92 -3.09 -12.11
C LYS A 174 24.37 -2.27 -13.29
N ARG A 175 23.10 -1.85 -13.26
CA ARG A 175 22.55 -1.01 -14.34
C ARG A 175 23.11 0.40 -14.25
N ASP A 176 23.39 1.00 -15.39
CA ASP A 176 23.77 2.42 -15.49
C ASP A 176 22.52 3.32 -15.40
N TRP A 177 21.82 3.23 -14.26
CA TRP A 177 20.65 4.03 -13.92
C TRP A 177 20.92 4.81 -12.64
N LYS A 178 20.19 5.91 -12.44
CA LYS A 178 20.16 6.59 -11.14
C LYS A 178 19.65 5.64 -10.06
N ASN A 179 20.16 5.75 -8.83
CA ASN A 179 19.75 4.92 -7.70
C ASN A 179 18.23 4.96 -7.47
N THR A 180 17.61 6.14 -7.63
CA THR A 180 16.14 6.29 -7.54
C THR A 180 15.39 5.46 -8.58
N SER A 181 15.93 5.26 -9.77
CA SER A 181 15.33 4.39 -10.80
C SER A 181 15.59 2.92 -10.52
N LYS A 182 16.79 2.56 -10.02
CA LYS A 182 17.07 1.20 -9.53
C LYS A 182 16.12 0.83 -8.38
N GLY A 183 15.90 1.74 -7.43
CA GLY A 183 14.98 1.55 -6.32
C GLY A 183 13.54 1.34 -6.77
N GLN A 184 13.06 2.14 -7.73
CA GLN A 184 11.74 1.95 -8.34
C GLN A 184 11.58 0.57 -8.96
N ALA A 185 12.54 0.15 -9.79
CA ALA A 185 12.52 -1.16 -10.43
C ALA A 185 12.57 -2.31 -9.41
N ALA A 186 13.41 -2.18 -8.39
CA ALA A 186 13.49 -3.14 -7.30
C ALA A 186 12.18 -3.26 -6.53
N MET A 187 11.52 -2.14 -6.19
CA MET A 187 10.20 -2.15 -5.53
C MET A 187 9.16 -2.91 -6.37
N VAL A 188 9.11 -2.68 -7.68
CA VAL A 188 8.17 -3.39 -8.57
C VAL A 188 8.47 -4.88 -8.59
N THR A 189 9.76 -5.28 -8.66
CA THR A 189 10.16 -6.69 -8.62
C THR A 189 9.80 -7.35 -7.28
N TRP A 190 9.96 -6.65 -6.16
CA TRP A 190 9.53 -7.15 -4.85
C TRP A 190 8.02 -7.34 -4.79
N MET A 191 7.25 -6.40 -5.32
CA MET A 191 5.79 -6.48 -5.37
C MET A 191 5.33 -7.66 -6.22
N ASP A 192 5.88 -7.81 -7.44
CA ASP A 192 5.56 -8.90 -8.35
C ASP A 192 5.84 -10.28 -7.72
N ARG A 193 7.03 -10.43 -7.12
CA ARG A 193 7.40 -11.64 -6.38
C ARG A 193 6.38 -11.97 -5.28
N ASP A 194 5.96 -10.97 -4.51
CA ASP A 194 5.10 -11.20 -3.36
C ASP A 194 3.62 -11.39 -3.76
N VAL A 195 3.19 -10.86 -4.91
CA VAL A 195 1.94 -11.28 -5.58
C VAL A 195 2.04 -12.76 -5.96
N GLY A 196 3.14 -13.19 -6.57
CA GLY A 196 3.39 -14.60 -6.89
C GLY A 196 3.27 -15.50 -5.66
N ARG A 197 3.89 -15.12 -4.54
CA ARG A 197 3.80 -15.86 -3.26
C ARG A 197 2.37 -16.00 -2.73
N LEU A 198 1.54 -14.97 -2.87
CA LEU A 198 0.12 -15.05 -2.50
C LEU A 198 -0.65 -16.00 -3.41
N LEU A 199 -0.43 -15.94 -4.73
CA LEU A 199 -1.07 -16.84 -5.68
C LEU A 199 -0.64 -18.30 -5.47
N ASP A 200 0.64 -18.53 -5.22
CA ASP A 200 1.15 -19.88 -4.93
C ASP A 200 0.58 -20.43 -3.62
N LEU A 201 0.43 -19.59 -2.59
CA LEU A 201 -0.22 -19.98 -1.35
C LEU A 201 -1.69 -20.38 -1.57
N LEU A 202 -2.44 -19.66 -2.39
CA LEU A 202 -3.83 -20.01 -2.70
C LEU A 202 -3.90 -21.39 -3.40
N ARG A 203 -2.96 -21.68 -4.32
CA ARG A 203 -2.84 -23.00 -4.97
C ARG A 203 -2.44 -24.10 -3.98
N GLU A 204 -1.42 -23.85 -3.15
CA GLU A 204 -0.97 -24.77 -2.08
C GLU A 204 -2.13 -25.18 -1.17
N LEU A 205 -2.94 -24.20 -0.77
CA LEU A 205 -4.11 -24.41 0.07
C LEU A 205 -5.33 -24.97 -0.69
N LYS A 206 -5.26 -25.09 -2.01
CA LYS A 206 -6.35 -25.53 -2.89
C LYS A 206 -7.62 -24.70 -2.76
N ILE A 207 -7.46 -23.38 -2.62
CA ILE A 207 -8.57 -22.42 -2.51
C ILE A 207 -8.58 -21.40 -3.66
N ASP A 208 -7.65 -21.48 -4.59
CA ASP A 208 -7.53 -20.62 -5.78
C ASP A 208 -8.78 -20.62 -6.65
N HIS A 209 -9.37 -21.79 -6.89
CA HIS A 209 -10.59 -21.95 -7.69
C HIS A 209 -11.83 -21.24 -7.11
N ARG A 210 -11.82 -20.91 -5.82
CA ARG A 210 -12.89 -20.19 -5.11
C ARG A 210 -12.47 -18.83 -4.56
N THR A 211 -11.34 -18.29 -5.03
CA THR A 211 -10.81 -17.00 -4.60
C THR A 211 -10.66 -16.06 -5.80
N LEU A 212 -11.43 -14.98 -5.81
CA LEU A 212 -11.23 -13.89 -6.75
C LEU A 212 -10.06 -13.02 -6.27
N VAL A 213 -9.02 -12.90 -7.09
CA VAL A 213 -7.90 -12.00 -6.85
C VAL A 213 -8.01 -10.82 -7.82
N VAL A 214 -7.97 -9.61 -7.29
CA VAL A 214 -7.95 -8.38 -8.08
C VAL A 214 -6.67 -7.61 -7.77
N PHE A 215 -5.86 -7.36 -8.79
CA PHE A 215 -4.69 -6.50 -8.73
C PHE A 215 -4.99 -5.17 -9.43
N THR A 216 -4.69 -4.06 -8.78
CA THR A 216 -4.85 -2.72 -9.35
C THR A 216 -3.95 -1.71 -8.64
N SER A 217 -3.96 -0.45 -9.10
CA SER A 217 -3.27 0.67 -8.47
C SER A 217 -4.26 1.80 -8.13
N ASP A 218 -3.87 2.70 -7.25
CA ASP A 218 -4.68 3.84 -6.81
C ASP A 218 -4.55 5.07 -7.72
N ASN A 219 -3.49 5.15 -8.52
CA ASN A 219 -3.25 6.19 -9.52
C ASN A 219 -2.18 5.74 -10.52
N GLY A 220 -2.03 6.52 -11.59
CA GLY A 220 -0.98 6.33 -12.58
C GLY A 220 0.44 6.52 -12.03
N PRO A 221 1.48 6.34 -12.85
CA PRO A 221 2.87 6.43 -12.43
C PRO A 221 3.22 7.80 -11.85
N HIS A 222 4.26 7.87 -11.04
CA HIS A 222 4.67 9.10 -10.35
C HIS A 222 6.07 9.58 -10.76
N SER A 223 6.31 10.87 -10.57
CA SER A 223 7.64 11.50 -10.65
C SER A 223 8.00 12.09 -9.29
N GLU A 224 8.21 11.22 -8.28
CA GLU A 224 8.43 11.59 -6.88
C GLU A 224 9.69 10.91 -6.35
N GLY A 225 10.24 11.39 -5.23
CA GLY A 225 11.38 10.78 -4.56
C GLY A 225 12.67 10.76 -5.38
N GLY A 226 12.79 11.61 -6.40
CA GLY A 226 13.95 11.64 -7.31
C GLY A 226 13.84 10.71 -8.52
N HIS A 227 12.87 9.80 -8.55
CA HIS A 227 12.51 9.01 -9.73
C HIS A 227 11.62 9.81 -10.69
N LYS A 228 11.67 9.48 -11.97
CA LYS A 228 10.83 10.05 -13.02
C LYS A 228 10.17 8.94 -13.84
N HIS A 229 8.86 9.07 -14.07
CA HIS A 229 8.07 8.07 -14.80
C HIS A 229 8.55 7.84 -16.25
N GLU A 230 9.14 8.88 -16.85
CA GLU A 230 9.66 8.83 -18.24
C GLU A 230 10.83 7.84 -18.40
N VAL A 231 11.56 7.53 -17.31
CA VAL A 231 12.71 6.60 -17.39
C VAL A 231 12.28 5.20 -17.86
N PHE A 232 11.07 4.78 -17.53
CA PHE A 232 10.54 3.48 -17.89
C PHE A 232 9.31 3.59 -18.81
N ASP A 233 9.03 4.77 -19.35
CA ASP A 233 7.83 5.02 -20.14
C ASP A 233 6.55 4.47 -19.44
N ALA A 234 6.46 4.72 -18.13
CA ALA A 234 5.54 4.01 -17.25
C ALA A 234 4.04 4.32 -17.50
N ASN A 235 3.74 5.39 -18.23
CA ASN A 235 2.40 5.75 -18.69
C ASN A 235 2.15 5.36 -20.16
N GLY A 236 3.18 4.84 -20.86
CA GLY A 236 3.08 4.49 -22.29
C GLY A 236 2.53 5.64 -23.12
N PRO A 237 1.60 5.41 -24.04
CA PRO A 237 1.06 6.46 -24.91
C PRO A 237 0.09 7.41 -24.19
N LEU A 238 -0.22 7.19 -22.92
CA LEU A 238 -1.22 7.98 -22.19
C LEU A 238 -0.62 9.30 -21.70
N ARG A 239 -1.32 10.40 -21.94
CA ARG A 239 -0.91 11.72 -21.45
C ARG A 239 -1.07 11.81 -19.93
N GLY A 240 -0.09 12.45 -19.28
CA GLY A 240 -0.12 12.76 -17.85
C GLY A 240 0.34 11.61 -16.95
N PHE A 241 0.40 11.87 -15.67
CA PHE A 241 0.85 10.95 -14.62
C PHE A 241 0.13 11.29 -13.31
N LYS A 242 0.49 10.65 -12.20
CA LYS A 242 -0.11 10.89 -10.87
C LYS A 242 -0.37 12.37 -10.60
N ARG A 243 -1.58 12.73 -10.19
CA ARG A 243 -2.20 14.04 -9.97
C ARG A 243 -2.84 14.67 -11.19
N ASP A 244 -2.45 14.28 -12.40
CA ASP A 244 -3.11 14.78 -13.60
C ASP A 244 -4.49 14.14 -13.76
N LEU A 245 -5.39 14.89 -14.41
CA LEU A 245 -6.75 14.42 -14.76
C LEU A 245 -6.81 13.79 -16.16
N TYR A 246 -5.64 13.59 -16.78
CA TYR A 246 -5.52 12.86 -18.04
C TYR A 246 -5.41 11.36 -17.80
N GLU A 247 -5.60 10.58 -18.85
CA GLU A 247 -5.61 9.11 -18.80
C GLU A 247 -4.36 8.51 -18.13
N GLY A 248 -3.17 9.05 -18.37
CA GLY A 248 -1.94 8.58 -17.70
C GLY A 248 -1.94 8.78 -16.18
N GLY A 249 -2.77 9.68 -15.65
CA GLY A 249 -2.93 9.87 -14.20
C GLY A 249 -4.05 9.03 -13.57
N ILE A 250 -5.07 8.66 -14.35
CA ILE A 250 -6.30 8.02 -13.82
C ILE A 250 -6.50 6.58 -14.29
N ARG A 251 -6.05 6.23 -15.49
CA ARG A 251 -6.11 4.84 -15.99
C ARG A 251 -4.99 4.04 -15.38
N VAL A 252 -5.33 2.96 -14.71
CA VAL A 252 -4.42 2.04 -14.04
C VAL A 252 -4.63 0.62 -14.54
N PRO A 253 -3.59 -0.22 -14.57
CA PRO A 253 -3.76 -1.63 -14.88
C PRO A 253 -4.67 -2.28 -13.83
N THR A 254 -5.60 -3.10 -14.31
CA THR A 254 -6.46 -3.91 -13.44
C THR A 254 -6.51 -5.32 -13.99
N ILE A 255 -6.18 -6.29 -13.15
CA ILE A 255 -6.17 -7.72 -13.48
C ILE A 255 -7.10 -8.40 -12.49
N ALA A 256 -8.05 -9.17 -13.00
CA ALA A 256 -8.87 -10.08 -12.21
C ALA A 256 -8.48 -11.51 -12.56
N TRP A 257 -8.22 -12.31 -11.54
CA TRP A 257 -7.83 -13.71 -11.69
C TRP A 257 -8.72 -14.61 -10.81
N TRP A 258 -9.38 -15.53 -11.46
CA TRP A 258 -10.27 -16.50 -10.81
C TRP A 258 -10.34 -17.77 -11.66
N PRO A 259 -9.56 -18.79 -11.35
CA PRO A 259 -9.47 -20.01 -12.16
C PRO A 259 -10.65 -21.01 -11.95
N GLY A 260 -11.61 -20.69 -11.09
CA GLY A 260 -12.80 -21.49 -10.82
C GLY A 260 -13.98 -21.21 -11.74
#